data_68231cd1d7a421ca5f1d6c581c2cbcb1
#
_entry.id   68231cd1d7a421ca5f1d6c581c2cbcb1
#
_cell.length_a   1.000
_cell.length_b   1.000
_cell.length_c   1.000
_cell.angle_alpha   90.00
_cell.angle_beta   90.00
_cell.angle_gamma   90.00
#
_symmetry.space_group_name_H-M   'P 1'
#
loop_
_entity.id
_entity.type
_entity.pdbx_description
1 polymer ?
#
loop_
_entity_poly.entity_id
_entity_poly.type
_entity_poly.pdbx_seq_one_letter_code
_entity_poly.pdbx_strand_id
1 'polypeptide(L)'
;MSRYHSALLIPQPLFIMTEIFLASLLLGILAGVCAGLFGIGGGALIVPVLVWLFQAQQFDPEQIMLIAVATSLATAIFTSAASVRTHHKLGNIDWHRARHLAPSMLLGAGGGAVLAEDISADLLRWFFVAYLLYSSVQMAIPKQTKASPHPAKQFLDYPTGLFIGVLSAILGIGGGTMTVPYLVNNGLIMKNAVATSSTCAIPIALAAATSYAVLGWQDSQLPAGSLGYLYPPAFAGIVLTSGFTAPLGAKLAHRLPAQKLKRYFAIVLLALALKMAW
;
A
#
# COMPACT_ATOMS: atom_id res chain seq x y z
N MET A 1 -18.06 50.94 15.53
CA MET A 1 -17.50 49.75 16.20
C MET A 1 -17.67 48.54 15.28
N SER A 2 -16.73 48.29 14.41
CA SER A 2 -16.70 47.09 13.57
C SER A 2 -15.29 46.94 13.02
N ARG A 3 -14.39 46.48 13.84
CA ARG A 3 -13.04 46.05 13.47
C ARG A 3 -12.64 45.02 14.52
N TYR A 4 -12.63 43.76 14.12
CA TYR A 4 -11.89 42.62 14.67
C TYR A 4 -12.52 41.33 14.15
N HIS A 5 -12.39 41.10 12.86
CA HIS A 5 -12.46 39.72 12.31
C HIS A 5 -11.51 39.59 11.12
N SER A 6 -10.27 39.98 11.31
CA SER A 6 -9.16 39.52 10.47
C SER A 6 -8.53 38.31 11.15
N ALA A 7 -9.35 37.28 11.41
CA ALA A 7 -8.83 35.95 11.67
C ALA A 7 -8.13 35.50 10.40
N LEU A 8 -6.85 35.22 10.52
CA LEU A 8 -5.92 34.62 9.57
C LEU A 8 -6.65 33.83 8.48
N LEU A 9 -6.94 34.47 7.36
CA LEU A 9 -7.38 33.83 6.12
C LEU A 9 -6.17 33.07 5.56
N ILE A 10 -5.89 31.89 6.12
CA ILE A 10 -5.05 30.92 5.46
C ILE A 10 -5.76 30.63 4.13
N PRO A 11 -5.11 30.77 2.98
CA PRO A 11 -5.72 30.44 1.70
C PRO A 11 -6.35 29.03 1.80
N GLN A 12 -7.61 28.89 1.38
CA GLN A 12 -8.34 27.61 1.52
C GLN A 12 -7.51 26.38 1.11
N PRO A 13 -6.72 26.41 -0.01
CA PRO A 13 -5.89 25.27 -0.37
C PRO A 13 -4.81 24.94 0.66
N LEU A 14 -4.24 25.93 1.34
CA LEU A 14 -3.21 25.68 2.36
C LEU A 14 -3.80 25.05 3.64
N PHE A 15 -5.02 25.43 4.00
CA PHE A 15 -5.74 24.82 5.12
C PHE A 15 -6.05 23.34 4.86
N ILE A 16 -6.58 23.03 3.69
CA ILE A 16 -6.84 21.65 3.23
C ILE A 16 -5.57 20.80 3.24
N MET A 17 -4.47 21.35 2.71
CA MET A 17 -3.18 20.67 2.71
C MET A 17 -2.68 20.34 4.12
N THR A 18 -2.85 21.26 5.07
CA THR A 18 -2.41 21.05 6.47
C THR A 18 -3.27 20.01 7.19
N GLU A 19 -4.57 20.01 7.01
CA GLU A 19 -5.47 18.99 7.58
C GLU A 19 -5.14 17.60 7.06
N ILE A 20 -5.00 17.44 5.74
CA ILE A 20 -4.63 16.16 5.13
C ILE A 20 -3.25 15.70 5.64
N PHE A 21 -2.28 16.61 5.74
CA PHE A 21 -0.95 16.30 6.26
C PHE A 21 -1.02 15.77 7.70
N LEU A 22 -1.73 16.46 8.60
CA LEU A 22 -1.87 16.06 10.00
C LEU A 22 -2.60 14.72 10.16
N ALA A 23 -3.69 14.50 9.43
CA ALA A 23 -4.39 13.21 9.42
C ALA A 23 -3.49 12.09 8.88
N SER A 24 -2.67 12.41 7.88
CA SER A 24 -1.74 11.47 7.26
C SER A 24 -0.57 11.09 8.18
N LEU A 25 -0.17 11.94 9.13
CA LEU A 25 0.80 11.56 10.18
C LEU A 25 0.26 10.40 11.05
N LEU A 26 -0.99 10.48 11.48
CA LEU A 26 -1.63 9.40 12.26
C LEU A 26 -1.80 8.13 11.44
N LEU A 27 -2.24 8.28 10.19
CA LEU A 27 -2.36 7.16 9.26
C LEU A 27 -1.01 6.47 9.04
N GLY A 28 0.07 7.23 8.88
CA GLY A 28 1.42 6.70 8.68
C GLY A 28 1.93 5.88 9.88
N ILE A 29 1.57 6.25 11.12
CA ILE A 29 1.92 5.45 12.31
C ILE A 29 1.30 4.05 12.20
N LEU A 30 0.00 3.96 11.95
CA LEU A 30 -0.72 2.70 11.85
C LEU A 30 -0.27 1.89 10.62
N ALA A 31 -0.20 2.53 9.47
CA ALA A 31 0.19 1.89 8.21
C ALA A 31 1.63 1.36 8.27
N GLY A 32 2.56 2.11 8.89
CA GLY A 32 3.94 1.67 9.05
C GLY A 32 4.05 0.42 9.91
N VAL A 33 3.39 0.38 11.08
CA VAL A 33 3.36 -0.82 11.92
C VAL A 33 2.80 -2.01 11.14
N CYS A 34 1.66 -1.84 10.44
CA CYS A 34 1.04 -2.90 9.65
C CYS A 34 1.94 -3.34 8.48
N ALA A 35 2.60 -2.41 7.80
CA ALA A 35 3.53 -2.71 6.72
C ALA A 35 4.69 -3.60 7.19
N GLY A 36 5.28 -3.26 8.34
CA GLY A 36 6.35 -4.04 8.94
C GLY A 36 5.91 -5.41 9.45
N LEU A 37 4.72 -5.50 10.05
CA LEU A 37 4.17 -6.72 10.60
C LEU A 37 3.80 -7.78 9.55
N PHE A 38 3.17 -7.33 8.47
CA PHE A 38 2.55 -8.23 7.47
C PHE A 38 3.30 -8.27 6.14
N GLY A 39 4.26 -7.35 5.92
CA GLY A 39 4.97 -7.23 4.65
C GLY A 39 4.12 -6.73 3.48
N ILE A 40 2.98 -6.07 3.76
CA ILE A 40 2.00 -5.63 2.75
C ILE A 40 2.19 -4.19 2.28
N GLY A 41 3.25 -3.50 2.71
CA GLY A 41 3.51 -2.11 2.32
C GLY A 41 2.52 -1.07 2.88
N GLY A 42 1.52 -1.48 3.67
CA GLY A 42 0.55 -0.58 4.31
C GLY A 42 -0.63 -0.15 3.42
N GLY A 43 -0.58 -0.38 2.10
CA GLY A 43 -1.55 0.14 1.13
C GLY A 43 -3.01 -0.25 1.40
N ALA A 44 -3.25 -1.46 1.90
CA ALA A 44 -4.59 -1.92 2.25
C ALA A 44 -5.30 -1.07 3.33
N LEU A 45 -4.52 -0.31 4.12
CA LEU A 45 -5.01 0.64 5.11
C LEU A 45 -4.97 2.08 4.57
N ILE A 46 -3.89 2.42 3.83
CA ILE A 46 -3.65 3.78 3.35
C ILE A 46 -4.71 4.20 2.32
N VAL A 47 -4.99 3.36 1.31
CA VAL A 47 -5.92 3.71 0.23
C VAL A 47 -7.32 4.04 0.75
N PRO A 48 -8.01 3.20 1.55
CA PRO A 48 -9.36 3.53 2.02
C PRO A 48 -9.42 4.80 2.87
N VAL A 49 -8.41 5.01 3.71
CA VAL A 49 -8.37 6.20 4.58
C VAL A 49 -8.10 7.46 3.75
N LEU A 50 -7.22 7.39 2.74
CA LEU A 50 -6.99 8.51 1.83
C LEU A 50 -8.24 8.82 0.99
N VAL A 51 -8.94 7.80 0.47
CA VAL A 51 -10.21 7.99 -0.24
C VAL A 51 -11.20 8.76 0.64
N TRP A 52 -11.37 8.35 1.89
CA TRP A 52 -12.23 9.04 2.83
C TRP A 52 -11.78 10.48 3.13
N LEU A 53 -10.47 10.71 3.33
CA LEU A 53 -9.94 12.06 3.56
C LEU A 53 -10.15 12.98 2.34
N PHE A 54 -9.92 12.48 1.14
CA PHE A 54 -10.09 13.25 -0.09
C PHE A 54 -11.57 13.53 -0.39
N GLN A 55 -12.48 12.58 -0.11
CA GLN A 55 -13.92 12.81 -0.16
C GLN A 55 -14.37 13.91 0.81
N ALA A 56 -13.88 13.89 2.05
CA ALA A 56 -14.20 14.90 3.05
C ALA A 56 -13.72 16.32 2.63
N GLN A 57 -12.68 16.40 1.81
CA GLN A 57 -12.13 17.65 1.25
C GLN A 57 -12.71 17.98 -0.14
N GLN A 58 -13.75 17.25 -0.56
CA GLN A 58 -14.46 17.49 -1.82
C GLN A 58 -13.59 17.45 -3.08
N PHE A 59 -12.60 16.55 -3.12
CA PHE A 59 -11.84 16.27 -4.33
C PHE A 59 -12.77 15.65 -5.39
N ASP A 60 -12.40 15.76 -6.66
CA ASP A 60 -13.18 15.20 -7.76
C ASP A 60 -13.35 13.67 -7.59
N PRO A 61 -14.59 13.14 -7.50
CA PRO A 61 -14.86 11.73 -7.31
C PRO A 61 -14.21 10.82 -8.35
N GLU A 62 -14.07 11.28 -9.60
CA GLU A 62 -13.45 10.52 -10.68
C GLU A 62 -11.96 10.27 -10.45
N GLN A 63 -11.30 11.16 -9.72
CA GLN A 63 -9.84 11.10 -9.51
C GLN A 63 -9.42 10.57 -8.15
N ILE A 64 -10.31 10.60 -7.14
CA ILE A 64 -10.00 10.24 -5.75
C ILE A 64 -9.31 8.88 -5.65
N MET A 65 -9.81 7.86 -6.38
CA MET A 65 -9.24 6.51 -6.32
C MET A 65 -7.82 6.47 -6.87
N LEU A 66 -7.56 7.09 -8.02
CA LEU A 66 -6.23 7.13 -8.63
C LEU A 66 -5.23 7.88 -7.75
N ILE A 67 -5.64 9.05 -7.19
CA ILE A 67 -4.79 9.84 -6.28
C ILE A 67 -4.46 9.04 -5.02
N ALA A 68 -5.43 8.35 -4.43
CA ALA A 68 -5.22 7.53 -3.24
C ALA A 68 -4.29 6.34 -3.51
N VAL A 69 -4.50 5.63 -4.62
CA VAL A 69 -3.68 4.50 -5.07
C VAL A 69 -2.25 4.93 -5.35
N ALA A 70 -2.05 5.98 -6.15
CA ALA A 70 -0.75 6.52 -6.50
C ALA A 70 0.04 6.99 -5.27
N THR A 71 -0.62 7.78 -4.41
CA THR A 71 -0.01 8.27 -3.17
C THR A 71 0.36 7.12 -2.22
N SER A 72 -0.50 6.10 -2.10
CA SER A 72 -0.22 4.90 -1.31
C SER A 72 1.02 4.16 -1.82
N LEU A 73 1.15 3.95 -3.13
CA LEU A 73 2.32 3.30 -3.71
C LEU A 73 3.60 4.11 -3.52
N ALA A 74 3.53 5.44 -3.68
CA ALA A 74 4.66 6.30 -3.39
C ALA A 74 5.15 6.15 -1.94
N THR A 75 4.22 6.10 -0.96
CA THR A 75 4.58 5.88 0.45
C THR A 75 5.15 4.48 0.69
N ALA A 76 4.68 3.47 -0.08
CA ALA A 76 5.14 2.10 0.05
C ALA A 76 6.64 1.94 -0.29
N ILE A 77 7.23 2.81 -1.11
CA ILE A 77 8.68 2.82 -1.38
C ILE A 77 9.45 2.98 -0.06
N PHE A 78 9.10 3.99 0.72
CA PHE A 78 9.80 4.34 1.96
C PHE A 78 9.48 3.39 3.10
N THR A 79 8.21 3.02 3.27
CA THR A 79 7.78 2.07 4.31
C THR A 79 8.38 0.69 4.09
N SER A 80 8.42 0.22 2.84
CA SER A 80 9.04 -1.06 2.50
C SER A 80 10.55 -1.00 2.64
N ALA A 81 11.22 0.08 2.22
CA ALA A 81 12.65 0.24 2.41
C ALA A 81 13.05 0.21 3.91
N ALA A 82 12.29 0.89 4.77
CA ALA A 82 12.51 0.85 6.22
C ALA A 82 12.30 -0.56 6.81
N SER A 83 11.26 -1.28 6.35
CA SER A 83 10.98 -2.66 6.72
C SER A 83 12.10 -3.60 6.26
N VAL A 84 12.52 -3.49 5.01
CA VAL A 84 13.60 -4.30 4.39
C VAL A 84 14.91 -4.14 5.16
N ARG A 85 15.29 -2.92 5.55
CA ARG A 85 16.48 -2.69 6.38
C ARG A 85 16.46 -3.54 7.66
N THR A 86 15.30 -3.62 8.30
CA THR A 86 15.14 -4.39 9.54
C THR A 86 15.19 -5.89 9.27
N HIS A 87 14.46 -6.38 8.27
CA HIS A 87 14.45 -7.79 7.88
C HIS A 87 15.81 -8.27 7.36
N HIS A 88 16.55 -7.40 6.67
CA HIS A 88 17.92 -7.70 6.23
C HIS A 88 18.86 -7.91 7.41
N LYS A 89 18.83 -7.02 8.41
CA LYS A 89 19.64 -7.17 9.63
C LYS A 89 19.30 -8.46 10.41
N LEU A 90 18.07 -8.94 10.27
CA LEU A 90 17.61 -10.18 10.91
C LEU A 90 17.89 -11.44 10.08
N GLY A 91 18.48 -11.31 8.88
CA GLY A 91 18.84 -12.43 8.01
C GLY A 91 17.65 -13.20 7.43
N ASN A 92 16.47 -12.56 7.30
CA ASN A 92 15.23 -13.26 6.93
C ASN A 92 14.86 -13.12 5.44
N ILE A 93 15.59 -12.34 4.64
CA ILE A 93 15.28 -12.10 3.23
C ILE A 93 15.87 -13.20 2.37
N ASP A 94 15.04 -13.84 1.57
CA ASP A 94 15.50 -14.69 0.46
C ASP A 94 15.75 -13.81 -0.77
N TRP A 95 17.00 -13.35 -0.91
CA TRP A 95 17.42 -12.49 -2.02
C TRP A 95 17.35 -13.19 -3.38
N HIS A 96 17.52 -14.49 -3.41
CA HIS A 96 17.41 -15.26 -4.66
C HIS A 96 15.99 -15.15 -5.22
N ARG A 97 14.99 -15.44 -4.39
CA ARG A 97 13.58 -15.32 -4.75
C ARG A 97 13.18 -13.89 -5.08
N ALA A 98 13.62 -12.92 -4.28
CA ALA A 98 13.33 -11.52 -4.53
C ALA A 98 13.82 -11.05 -5.91
N ARG A 99 15.04 -11.43 -6.30
CA ARG A 99 15.63 -11.07 -7.61
C ARG A 99 14.92 -11.71 -8.80
N HIS A 100 14.37 -12.91 -8.65
CA HIS A 100 13.59 -13.56 -9.70
C HIS A 100 12.20 -12.94 -9.89
N LEU A 101 11.54 -12.54 -8.81
CA LEU A 101 10.21 -11.93 -8.86
C LEU A 101 10.25 -10.45 -9.25
N ALA A 102 11.26 -9.70 -8.82
CA ALA A 102 11.32 -8.25 -8.95
C ALA A 102 11.16 -7.72 -10.38
N PRO A 103 11.83 -8.28 -11.43
CA PRO A 103 11.71 -7.75 -12.79
C PRO A 103 10.29 -7.85 -13.36
N SER A 104 9.65 -9.03 -13.19
CA SER A 104 8.28 -9.23 -13.67
C SER A 104 7.25 -8.43 -12.90
N MET A 105 7.44 -8.28 -11.58
CA MET A 105 6.60 -7.41 -10.75
C MET A 105 6.73 -5.94 -11.14
N LEU A 106 7.93 -5.46 -11.45
CA LEU A 106 8.18 -4.09 -11.91
C LEU A 106 7.44 -3.83 -13.22
N LEU A 107 7.59 -4.73 -14.22
CA LEU A 107 6.90 -4.60 -15.50
C LEU A 107 5.38 -4.67 -15.35
N GLY A 108 4.91 -5.61 -14.52
CA GLY A 108 3.49 -5.73 -14.21
C GLY A 108 2.93 -4.48 -13.54
N ALA A 109 3.67 -3.89 -12.60
CA ALA A 109 3.23 -2.71 -11.88
C ALA A 109 3.18 -1.47 -12.77
N GLY A 110 4.16 -1.29 -13.66
CA GLY A 110 4.14 -0.22 -14.66
C GLY A 110 2.93 -0.34 -15.59
N GLY A 111 2.72 -1.51 -16.18
CA GLY A 111 1.55 -1.77 -17.04
C GLY A 111 0.22 -1.70 -16.30
N GLY A 112 0.18 -2.15 -15.04
CA GLY A 112 -1.01 -2.09 -14.20
C GLY A 112 -1.45 -0.67 -13.87
N ALA A 113 -0.50 0.28 -13.71
CA ALA A 113 -0.82 1.69 -13.52
C ALA A 113 -1.45 2.31 -14.77
N VAL A 114 -0.94 1.96 -15.97
CA VAL A 114 -1.53 2.41 -17.24
C VAL A 114 -2.95 1.84 -17.39
N LEU A 115 -3.15 0.56 -17.11
CA LEU A 115 -4.48 -0.05 -17.17
C LEU A 115 -5.46 0.57 -16.17
N ALA A 116 -4.99 0.99 -14.99
CA ALA A 116 -5.84 1.58 -13.96
C ALA A 116 -6.38 2.95 -14.34
N GLU A 117 -5.67 3.71 -15.19
CA GLU A 117 -6.12 5.01 -15.68
C GLU A 117 -7.35 4.90 -16.59
N ASP A 118 -7.44 3.82 -17.37
CA ASP A 118 -8.58 3.54 -18.24
C ASP A 118 -9.79 2.95 -17.50
N ILE A 119 -9.63 2.59 -16.22
CA ILE A 119 -10.70 2.00 -15.40
C ILE A 119 -11.48 3.14 -14.70
N SER A 120 -12.83 3.10 -14.80
CA SER A 120 -13.66 4.06 -14.09
C SER A 120 -13.43 4.00 -12.57
N ALA A 121 -13.54 5.16 -11.90
CA ALA A 121 -13.33 5.28 -10.45
C ALA A 121 -14.21 4.31 -9.65
N ASP A 122 -15.47 4.12 -10.06
CA ASP A 122 -16.39 3.18 -9.43
C ASP A 122 -15.93 1.73 -9.57
N LEU A 123 -15.49 1.33 -10.75
CA LEU A 123 -15.00 -0.03 -10.98
C LEU A 123 -13.72 -0.30 -10.18
N LEU A 124 -12.81 0.66 -10.14
CA LEU A 124 -11.58 0.60 -9.33
C LEU A 124 -11.90 0.49 -7.84
N ARG A 125 -12.89 1.24 -7.36
CA ARG A 125 -13.41 1.17 -5.98
C ARG A 125 -13.95 -0.23 -5.67
N TRP A 126 -14.76 -0.82 -6.55
CA TRP A 126 -15.30 -2.16 -6.34
C TRP A 126 -14.25 -3.26 -6.40
N PHE A 127 -13.24 -3.14 -7.28
CA PHE A 127 -12.06 -4.03 -7.24
C PHE A 127 -11.34 -3.96 -5.90
N PHE A 128 -11.19 -2.75 -5.36
CA PHE A 128 -10.55 -2.57 -4.06
C PHE A 128 -11.39 -3.15 -2.92
N VAL A 129 -12.71 -2.94 -2.91
CA VAL A 129 -13.63 -3.52 -1.93
C VAL A 129 -13.57 -5.05 -1.97
N ALA A 130 -13.65 -5.64 -3.15
CA ALA A 130 -13.54 -7.10 -3.33
C ALA A 130 -12.21 -7.63 -2.80
N TYR A 131 -11.11 -6.91 -3.07
CA TYR A 131 -9.79 -7.23 -2.54
C TYR A 131 -9.74 -7.15 -1.00
N LEU A 132 -10.29 -6.11 -0.38
CA LEU A 132 -10.33 -6.00 1.08
C LEU A 132 -11.12 -7.13 1.73
N LEU A 133 -12.26 -7.50 1.15
CA LEU A 133 -13.07 -8.64 1.60
C LEU A 133 -12.29 -9.94 1.48
N TYR A 134 -11.68 -10.20 0.33
CA TYR A 134 -10.81 -11.37 0.13
C TYR A 134 -9.67 -11.43 1.16
N SER A 135 -8.96 -10.33 1.36
CA SER A 135 -7.84 -10.24 2.30
C SER A 135 -8.30 -10.41 3.75
N SER A 136 -9.47 -9.87 4.12
CA SER A 136 -10.08 -10.04 5.43
C SER A 136 -10.38 -11.54 5.70
N VAL A 137 -11.05 -12.20 4.76
CA VAL A 137 -11.35 -13.65 4.87
C VAL A 137 -10.07 -14.48 4.95
N GLN A 138 -9.08 -14.17 4.09
CA GLN A 138 -7.80 -14.90 4.08
C GLN A 138 -7.04 -14.76 5.41
N MET A 139 -7.12 -13.58 6.06
CA MET A 139 -6.46 -13.35 7.34
C MET A 139 -7.25 -13.90 8.54
N ALA A 140 -8.58 -13.96 8.45
CA ALA A 140 -9.45 -14.51 9.49
C ALA A 140 -9.29 -16.03 9.61
N ILE A 141 -9.12 -16.73 8.49
CA ILE A 141 -9.02 -18.18 8.46
C ILE A 141 -7.59 -18.62 8.79
N PRO A 142 -7.38 -19.36 9.89
CA PRO A 142 -6.08 -19.88 10.25
C PRO A 142 -5.68 -20.99 9.27
N LYS A 143 -5.09 -20.66 8.14
CA LYS A 143 -4.42 -21.68 7.31
C LYS A 143 -3.11 -22.05 7.97
N GLN A 144 -3.01 -23.27 8.47
CA GLN A 144 -1.72 -23.91 8.73
C GLN A 144 -1.10 -24.21 7.35
N THR A 145 -0.44 -23.24 6.78
CA THR A 145 0.37 -23.45 5.59
C THR A 145 1.61 -24.24 6.04
N LYS A 146 1.52 -25.57 5.94
CA LYS A 146 2.72 -26.40 5.99
C LYS A 146 3.53 -25.99 4.77
N ALA A 147 4.78 -25.61 4.98
CA ALA A 147 5.70 -25.37 3.89
C ALA A 147 5.64 -26.57 2.95
N SER A 148 5.34 -26.37 1.69
CA SER A 148 5.29 -27.44 0.72
C SER A 148 6.70 -28.04 0.58
N PRO A 149 6.88 -29.35 0.69
CA PRO A 149 8.18 -29.97 0.49
C PRO A 149 8.66 -29.95 -0.97
N HIS A 150 7.81 -29.44 -1.87
CA HIS A 150 8.17 -29.38 -3.28
C HIS A 150 9.00 -28.15 -3.60
N PRO A 151 10.15 -28.29 -4.28
CA PRO A 151 10.92 -27.16 -4.73
C PRO A 151 10.05 -26.30 -5.66
N ALA A 152 10.01 -25.02 -5.38
CA ALA A 152 9.24 -24.10 -6.18
C ALA A 152 9.70 -24.15 -7.65
N LYS A 153 8.76 -24.26 -8.56
CA LYS A 153 8.99 -24.16 -9.99
C LYS A 153 9.32 -22.69 -10.31
N GLN A 154 10.60 -22.36 -10.36
CA GLN A 154 11.10 -20.98 -10.62
C GLN A 154 10.51 -20.37 -11.90
N PHE A 155 10.16 -21.21 -12.88
CA PHE A 155 9.50 -20.79 -14.13
C PHE A 155 8.15 -20.07 -13.87
N LEU A 156 7.44 -20.42 -12.80
CA LEU A 156 6.18 -19.77 -12.44
C LEU A 156 6.36 -18.40 -11.74
N ASP A 157 7.58 -18.06 -11.34
CA ASP A 157 7.87 -16.79 -10.67
C ASP A 157 7.61 -15.59 -11.61
N TYR A 158 7.94 -15.70 -12.90
CA TYR A 158 7.74 -14.62 -13.89
C TYR A 158 6.27 -14.30 -14.16
N PRO A 159 5.40 -15.24 -14.59
CA PRO A 159 3.99 -14.92 -14.82
C PRO A 159 3.26 -14.54 -13.54
N THR A 160 3.60 -15.17 -12.42
CA THR A 160 3.00 -14.81 -11.12
C THR A 160 3.44 -13.42 -10.68
N GLY A 161 4.72 -13.09 -10.84
CA GLY A 161 5.24 -11.76 -10.52
C GLY A 161 4.59 -10.67 -11.36
N LEU A 162 4.43 -10.89 -12.66
CA LEU A 162 3.73 -9.98 -13.56
C LEU A 162 2.28 -9.74 -13.09
N PHE A 163 1.55 -10.80 -12.82
CA PHE A 163 0.16 -10.73 -12.35
C PHE A 163 0.04 -9.99 -11.01
N ILE A 164 0.92 -10.32 -10.03
CA ILE A 164 0.97 -9.64 -8.75
C ILE A 164 1.30 -8.15 -8.94
N GLY A 165 2.24 -7.83 -9.83
CA GLY A 165 2.60 -6.44 -10.14
C GLY A 165 1.41 -5.64 -10.68
N VAL A 166 0.70 -6.17 -11.69
CA VAL A 166 -0.51 -5.53 -12.27
C VAL A 166 -1.56 -5.28 -11.19
N LEU A 167 -1.96 -6.32 -10.47
CA LEU A 167 -2.99 -6.18 -9.44
C LEU A 167 -2.56 -5.24 -8.29
N SER A 168 -1.28 -5.27 -7.94
CA SER A 168 -0.74 -4.40 -6.88
C SER A 168 -0.78 -2.92 -7.27
N ALA A 169 -0.49 -2.61 -8.53
CA ALA A 169 -0.58 -1.25 -9.04
C ALA A 169 -2.02 -0.75 -9.09
N ILE A 170 -2.95 -1.56 -9.62
CA ILE A 170 -4.39 -1.23 -9.67
C ILE A 170 -4.96 -0.99 -8.27
N LEU A 171 -4.54 -1.79 -7.29
CA LEU A 171 -5.05 -1.74 -5.92
C LEU A 171 -4.28 -0.80 -4.99
N GLY A 172 -3.20 -0.19 -5.43
CA GLY A 172 -2.43 0.71 -4.55
C GLY A 172 -1.70 0.02 -3.39
N ILE A 173 -1.35 -1.25 -3.54
CA ILE A 173 -0.73 -2.06 -2.50
C ILE A 173 0.64 -2.59 -2.92
N GLY A 174 1.54 -2.77 -1.96
CA GLY A 174 2.89 -3.29 -2.22
C GLY A 174 2.97 -4.80 -2.53
N GLY A 175 1.87 -5.42 -2.97
CA GLY A 175 1.83 -6.83 -3.38
C GLY A 175 1.91 -7.86 -2.25
N GLY A 176 2.11 -7.46 -1.01
CA GLY A 176 2.40 -8.35 0.12
C GLY A 176 1.36 -9.41 0.39
N THR A 177 0.09 -9.07 0.28
CA THR A 177 -1.03 -10.00 0.51
C THR A 177 -1.09 -11.15 -0.48
N MET A 178 -0.53 -10.96 -1.68
CA MET A 178 -0.46 -11.99 -2.72
C MET A 178 0.91 -12.69 -2.72
N THR A 179 1.99 -11.91 -2.56
CA THR A 179 3.36 -12.42 -2.56
C THR A 179 3.64 -13.33 -1.36
N VAL A 180 3.17 -12.98 -0.16
CA VAL A 180 3.40 -13.80 1.05
C VAL A 180 2.79 -15.20 0.90
N PRO A 181 1.49 -15.36 0.57
CA PRO A 181 0.93 -16.69 0.34
C PRO A 181 1.63 -17.47 -0.79
N TYR A 182 1.99 -16.79 -1.88
CA TYR A 182 2.73 -17.40 -2.97
C TYR A 182 4.06 -17.98 -2.51
N LEU A 183 4.86 -17.19 -1.78
CA LEU A 183 6.16 -17.62 -1.27
C LEU A 183 6.04 -18.75 -0.23
N VAL A 184 5.03 -18.71 0.64
CA VAL A 184 4.79 -19.77 1.63
C VAL A 184 4.36 -21.07 0.96
N ASN A 185 3.47 -21.00 -0.05
CA ASN A 185 3.06 -22.18 -0.83
C ASN A 185 4.24 -22.78 -1.63
N ASN A 186 5.26 -21.96 -1.92
CA ASN A 186 6.49 -22.37 -2.59
C ASN A 186 7.65 -22.69 -1.62
N GLY A 187 7.35 -23.01 -0.36
CA GLY A 187 8.29 -23.60 0.57
C GLY A 187 8.99 -22.63 1.53
N LEU A 188 8.75 -21.31 1.43
CA LEU A 188 9.32 -20.36 2.39
C LEU A 188 8.52 -20.40 3.71
N ILE A 189 9.24 -20.35 4.82
CA ILE A 189 8.59 -20.14 6.12
C ILE A 189 7.99 -18.72 6.18
N MET A 190 6.89 -18.56 6.89
CA MET A 190 6.11 -17.31 6.94
C MET A 190 6.98 -16.07 7.19
N LYS A 191 7.94 -16.17 8.11
CA LYS A 191 8.85 -15.10 8.48
C LYS A 191 9.70 -14.61 7.29
N ASN A 192 10.26 -15.55 6.52
CA ASN A 192 11.07 -15.26 5.36
C ASN A 192 10.20 -14.79 4.17
N ALA A 193 8.99 -15.34 4.04
CA ALA A 193 8.03 -14.89 3.04
C ALA A 193 7.62 -13.44 3.23
N VAL A 194 7.35 -13.00 4.47
CA VAL A 194 7.04 -11.60 4.81
C VAL A 194 8.24 -10.69 4.49
N ALA A 195 9.45 -11.09 4.89
CA ALA A 195 10.67 -10.32 4.65
C ALA A 195 10.97 -10.17 3.14
N THR A 196 10.86 -11.26 2.39
CA THR A 196 11.08 -11.29 0.93
C THR A 196 10.00 -10.51 0.20
N SER A 197 8.75 -10.62 0.63
CA SER A 197 7.62 -9.83 0.09
C SER A 197 7.81 -8.32 0.28
N SER A 198 8.27 -7.89 1.46
CA SER A 198 8.61 -6.47 1.69
C SER A 198 9.67 -5.97 0.71
N THR A 199 10.61 -6.83 0.31
CA THR A 199 11.64 -6.50 -0.68
C THR A 199 11.03 -6.38 -2.08
N CYS A 200 10.13 -7.28 -2.45
CA CYS A 200 9.40 -7.25 -3.73
C CYS A 200 8.45 -6.04 -3.84
N ALA A 201 7.99 -5.48 -2.73
CA ALA A 201 7.14 -4.30 -2.73
C ALA A 201 7.85 -3.05 -3.27
N ILE A 202 9.18 -2.95 -3.16
CA ILE A 202 9.94 -1.78 -3.63
C ILE A 202 9.85 -1.62 -5.16
N PRO A 203 10.21 -2.62 -6.00
CA PRO A 203 10.10 -2.49 -7.45
C PRO A 203 8.65 -2.25 -7.92
N ILE A 204 7.65 -2.87 -7.28
CA ILE A 204 6.23 -2.60 -7.57
C ILE A 204 5.93 -1.12 -7.33
N ALA A 205 6.25 -0.63 -6.13
CA ALA A 205 5.94 0.73 -5.72
C ALA A 205 6.68 1.79 -6.57
N LEU A 206 7.95 1.54 -6.90
CA LEU A 206 8.72 2.43 -7.78
C LEU A 206 8.10 2.52 -9.18
N ALA A 207 7.84 1.37 -9.83
CA ALA A 207 7.29 1.36 -11.17
C ALA A 207 5.90 2.00 -11.22
N ALA A 208 4.99 1.60 -10.32
CA ALA A 208 3.63 2.14 -10.32
C ALA A 208 3.58 3.62 -9.93
N ALA A 209 4.30 4.06 -8.88
CA ALA A 209 4.32 5.47 -8.48
C ALA A 209 4.89 6.38 -9.58
N THR A 210 5.97 5.95 -10.25
CA THR A 210 6.52 6.72 -11.38
C THR A 210 5.55 6.76 -12.56
N SER A 211 4.88 5.64 -12.89
CA SER A 211 3.86 5.61 -13.94
C SER A 211 2.71 6.56 -13.62
N TYR A 212 2.14 6.52 -12.42
CA TYR A 212 1.06 7.43 -12.01
C TYR A 212 1.49 8.90 -11.97
N ALA A 213 2.74 9.19 -11.61
CA ALA A 213 3.28 10.56 -11.67
C ALA A 213 3.34 11.07 -13.09
N VAL A 214 3.76 10.23 -14.05
CA VAL A 214 3.86 10.59 -15.47
C VAL A 214 2.49 10.71 -16.12
N LEU A 215 1.60 9.75 -15.89
CA LEU A 215 0.25 9.71 -16.47
C LEU A 215 -0.57 10.95 -16.07
N GLY A 216 -0.60 11.32 -14.81
CA GLY A 216 -1.33 12.49 -14.33
C GLY A 216 -0.61 13.83 -14.53
N TRP A 217 0.57 13.87 -15.19
CA TRP A 217 1.39 15.10 -15.25
C TRP A 217 0.70 16.26 -15.98
N GLN A 218 -0.12 15.97 -16.97
CA GLN A 218 -0.83 16.96 -17.79
C GLN A 218 -2.29 17.17 -17.39
N ASP A 219 -2.77 16.44 -16.38
CA ASP A 219 -4.16 16.54 -15.94
C ASP A 219 -4.37 17.82 -15.11
N SER A 220 -5.07 18.77 -15.69
CA SER A 220 -5.36 20.07 -15.08
C SER A 220 -6.47 20.03 -14.02
N GLN A 221 -7.18 18.91 -13.87
CA GLN A 221 -8.28 18.77 -12.91
C GLN A 221 -7.78 18.25 -11.54
N LEU A 222 -6.49 17.91 -11.43
CA LEU A 222 -5.91 17.44 -10.20
C LEU A 222 -5.86 18.53 -9.12
N PRO A 223 -5.97 18.14 -7.83
CA PRO A 223 -5.89 19.10 -6.73
C PRO A 223 -4.58 19.89 -6.75
N ALA A 224 -4.66 21.15 -6.32
CA ALA A 224 -3.51 22.04 -6.30
C ALA A 224 -2.32 21.42 -5.53
N GLY A 225 -1.14 21.47 -6.12
CA GLY A 225 0.09 20.93 -5.55
C GLY A 225 0.28 19.42 -5.76
N SER A 226 -0.55 18.76 -6.55
CA SER A 226 -0.34 17.36 -6.96
C SER A 226 0.87 17.25 -7.91
N LEU A 227 1.54 16.09 -7.87
CA LEU A 227 2.60 15.69 -8.80
C LEU A 227 2.10 14.51 -9.63
N GLY A 228 1.43 14.79 -10.75
CA GLY A 228 0.57 13.82 -11.39
C GLY A 228 -0.47 13.32 -10.39
N TYR A 229 -0.79 12.04 -10.38
CA TYR A 229 -1.73 11.47 -9.40
C TYR A 229 -1.17 11.36 -7.97
N LEU A 230 0.06 11.78 -7.69
CA LEU A 230 0.59 11.78 -6.31
C LEU A 230 0.20 13.07 -5.59
N TYR A 231 -0.27 12.93 -4.35
CA TYR A 231 -0.61 14.05 -3.50
C TYR A 231 0.44 14.26 -2.39
N PRO A 232 1.38 15.21 -2.57
CA PRO A 232 2.54 15.41 -1.70
C PRO A 232 2.23 15.63 -0.22
N PRO A 233 1.18 16.38 0.19
CA PRO A 233 0.88 16.55 1.61
C PRO A 233 0.57 15.24 2.33
N ALA A 234 -0.25 14.36 1.72
CA ALA A 234 -0.55 13.05 2.29
C ALA A 234 0.68 12.14 2.27
N PHE A 235 1.42 12.13 1.17
CA PHE A 235 2.66 11.39 1.05
C PHE A 235 3.67 11.75 2.15
N ALA A 236 3.94 13.05 2.35
CA ALA A 236 4.90 13.52 3.34
C ALA A 236 4.48 13.12 4.77
N GLY A 237 3.21 13.31 5.13
CA GLY A 237 2.68 12.93 6.44
C GLY A 237 2.85 11.43 6.72
N ILE A 238 2.49 10.58 5.75
CA ILE A 238 2.61 9.13 5.90
C ILE A 238 4.08 8.71 6.00
N VAL A 239 4.95 9.20 5.12
CA VAL A 239 6.37 8.80 5.06
C VAL A 239 7.12 9.19 6.33
N LEU A 240 6.88 10.40 6.85
CA LEU A 240 7.53 10.88 8.07
C LEU A 240 7.31 9.94 9.26
N THR A 241 6.11 9.43 9.44
CA THR A 241 5.79 8.58 10.59
C THR A 241 5.98 7.10 10.32
N SER A 242 5.62 6.62 9.12
CA SER A 242 5.75 5.21 8.75
C SER A 242 7.21 4.75 8.66
N GLY A 243 8.12 5.64 8.27
CA GLY A 243 9.56 5.36 8.26
C GLY A 243 10.11 4.93 9.62
N PHE A 244 9.57 5.50 10.71
CA PHE A 244 9.95 5.13 12.07
C PHE A 244 9.15 3.93 12.61
N THR A 245 7.90 3.78 12.22
CA THR A 245 7.01 2.74 12.76
C THR A 245 7.09 1.41 12.01
N ALA A 246 7.44 1.39 10.73
CA ALA A 246 7.63 0.15 9.97
C ALA A 246 8.73 -0.76 10.55
N PRO A 247 9.91 -0.26 10.97
CA PRO A 247 10.89 -1.07 11.69
C PRO A 247 10.37 -1.67 12.99
N LEU A 248 9.51 -0.94 13.72
CA LEU A 248 8.87 -1.46 14.93
C LEU A 248 7.92 -2.61 14.60
N GLY A 249 7.10 -2.46 13.55
CA GLY A 249 6.24 -3.52 13.05
C GLY A 249 7.03 -4.76 12.65
N ALA A 250 8.14 -4.60 11.94
CA ALA A 250 9.01 -5.70 11.54
C ALA A 250 9.61 -6.44 12.75
N LYS A 251 10.02 -5.73 13.81
CA LYS A 251 10.48 -6.33 15.06
C LYS A 251 9.36 -7.08 15.81
N LEU A 252 8.17 -6.50 15.85
CA LEU A 252 6.98 -7.08 16.49
C LEU A 252 6.53 -8.36 15.79
N ALA A 253 6.68 -8.45 14.46
CA ALA A 253 6.38 -9.67 13.69
C ALA A 253 7.14 -10.90 14.18
N HIS A 254 8.28 -10.71 14.86
CA HIS A 254 9.08 -11.78 15.44
C HIS A 254 8.67 -12.18 16.86
N ARG A 255 7.93 -11.32 17.58
CA ARG A 255 7.61 -11.50 19.00
C ARG A 255 6.15 -11.85 19.26
N LEU A 256 5.23 -11.46 18.38
CA LEU A 256 3.80 -11.62 18.58
C LEU A 256 3.24 -12.89 17.90
N PRO A 257 2.22 -13.54 18.50
CA PRO A 257 1.51 -14.64 17.86
C PRO A 257 0.75 -14.11 16.63
N ALA A 258 1.31 -14.38 15.45
CA ALA A 258 0.85 -13.85 14.17
C ALA A 258 -0.65 -14.09 13.91
N GLN A 259 -1.24 -15.17 14.45
CA GLN A 259 -2.66 -15.50 14.25
C GLN A 259 -3.62 -14.51 14.92
N LYS A 260 -3.33 -14.09 16.18
CA LYS A 260 -4.19 -13.10 16.88
C LYS A 260 -4.16 -11.78 16.15
N LEU A 261 -2.97 -11.35 15.74
CA LEU A 261 -2.78 -10.08 15.05
C LEU A 261 -3.47 -10.05 13.67
N LYS A 262 -3.39 -11.15 12.91
CA LYS A 262 -4.10 -11.32 11.63
C LYS A 262 -5.62 -11.20 11.80
N ARG A 263 -6.19 -11.77 12.87
CA ARG A 263 -7.64 -11.67 13.13
C ARG A 263 -8.08 -10.23 13.41
N TYR A 264 -7.35 -9.49 14.25
CA TYR A 264 -7.67 -8.08 14.49
C TYR A 264 -7.57 -7.25 13.22
N PHE A 265 -6.53 -7.49 12.42
CA PHE A 265 -6.36 -6.79 11.16
C PHE A 265 -7.46 -7.17 10.13
N ALA A 266 -7.90 -8.42 10.12
CA ALA A 266 -9.04 -8.85 9.30
C ALA A 266 -10.32 -8.06 9.61
N ILE A 267 -10.61 -7.81 10.89
CA ILE A 267 -11.76 -7.01 11.32
C ILE A 267 -11.64 -5.56 10.81
N VAL A 268 -10.43 -4.99 10.90
CA VAL A 268 -10.17 -3.63 10.38
C VAL A 268 -10.40 -3.57 8.87
N LEU A 269 -9.87 -4.55 8.11
CA LEU A 269 -10.05 -4.62 6.66
C LEU A 269 -11.54 -4.79 6.29
N LEU A 270 -12.28 -5.60 7.03
CA LEU A 270 -13.71 -5.78 6.83
C LEU A 270 -14.48 -4.47 7.06
N ALA A 271 -14.18 -3.76 8.15
CA ALA A 271 -14.80 -2.47 8.43
C ALA A 271 -14.50 -1.43 7.35
N LEU A 272 -13.25 -1.38 6.85
CA LEU A 272 -12.86 -0.50 5.75
C LEU A 272 -13.56 -0.88 4.44
N ALA A 273 -13.69 -2.18 4.13
CA ALA A 273 -14.41 -2.66 2.96
C ALA A 273 -15.89 -2.25 2.99
N LEU A 274 -16.54 -2.43 4.12
CA LEU A 274 -17.95 -2.03 4.30
C LEU A 274 -18.12 -0.52 4.16
N LYS A 275 -17.21 0.26 4.75
CA LYS A 275 -17.24 1.72 4.63
C LYS A 275 -16.98 2.22 3.21
N MET A 276 -16.14 1.54 2.42
CA MET A 276 -15.90 1.90 1.03
C MET A 276 -17.06 1.47 0.10
N ALA A 277 -17.82 0.46 0.49
CA ALA A 277 -18.98 -0.02 -0.30
C ALA A 277 -20.18 0.91 -0.20
N TRP A 278 -20.28 1.67 0.90
CA TRP A 278 -21.33 2.69 1.15
C TRP A 278 -20.81 4.08 0.79
#